data_fdfc281d5923e753cfe1311ea4e4885d
#
_entry.id   fdfc281d5923e753cfe1311ea4e4885d
#
_cell.length_a   1.000
_cell.length_b   1.000
_cell.length_c   1.000
_cell.angle_alpha   90.00
_cell.angle_beta   90.00
_cell.angle_gamma   90.00
#
_symmetry.space_group_name_H-M   'P 1'
#
loop_
_entity.id
_entity.type
_entity.pdbx_description
1 polymer ?
#
loop_
_entity_poly.entity_id
_entity_poly.type
_entity_poly.pdbx_seq_one_letter_code
_entity_poly.pdbx_strand_id
1 'polypeptide(L)'
;VGEKIIAAAKQTGAEAIHPVYGFLSENAGFAQAVIDAGLIWVGPKPSSIEAMGLKDAAKTLMMEAGVPVTPGYLGADQSAERLKKEADAIGYPVLIKAVAGGGGKGMRKVDKAEDFEADLQSCRREAKASFSNDEVLLEKWITSPRHIEVQVFGDSHGNVVHLFERDCSLQRRHQKVIEEAPAPGMDEATRQEICAAAVRAAKAVDY
;
A
#
# COMPACT_ATOMS: atom_id res chain seq x y z
N VAL A 1 24.52 -8.09 -0.39
CA VAL A 1 24.41 -7.59 1.00
C VAL A 1 23.73 -8.63 1.90
N GLY A 2 22.64 -9.27 1.48
CA GLY A 2 21.90 -10.26 2.27
C GLY A 2 22.74 -11.45 2.75
N GLU A 3 23.55 -12.02 1.88
CA GLU A 3 24.44 -13.14 2.22
C GLU A 3 25.41 -12.82 3.38
N LYS A 4 25.92 -11.58 3.43
CA LYS A 4 26.81 -11.15 4.51
C LYS A 4 26.08 -11.06 5.85
N ILE A 5 24.81 -10.67 5.85
CA ILE A 5 23.96 -10.61 7.06
C ILE A 5 23.71 -12.02 7.58
N ILE A 6 23.34 -12.95 6.69
CA ILE A 6 23.11 -14.35 7.04
C ILE A 6 24.40 -15.00 7.58
N ALA A 7 25.55 -14.74 6.92
CA ALA A 7 26.83 -15.24 7.39
C ALA A 7 27.20 -14.72 8.78
N ALA A 8 26.97 -13.41 9.04
CA ALA A 8 27.22 -12.81 10.34
C ALA A 8 26.30 -13.40 11.43
N ALA A 9 25.02 -13.60 11.12
CA ALA A 9 24.08 -14.24 12.04
C ALA A 9 24.56 -15.64 12.44
N LYS A 10 24.96 -16.46 11.47
CA LYS A 10 25.50 -17.82 11.73
C LYS A 10 26.79 -17.77 12.54
N GLN A 11 27.68 -16.84 12.22
CA GLN A 11 28.97 -16.70 12.93
C GLN A 11 28.78 -16.29 14.41
N THR A 12 27.77 -15.48 14.70
CA THR A 12 27.48 -15.00 16.06
C THR A 12 26.56 -15.93 16.86
N GLY A 13 26.05 -17.00 16.24
CA GLY A 13 25.10 -17.91 16.88
C GLY A 13 23.70 -17.33 17.03
N ALA A 14 23.35 -16.31 16.23
CA ALA A 14 21.99 -15.78 16.21
C ALA A 14 21.02 -16.80 15.62
N GLU A 15 19.86 -16.95 16.24
CA GLU A 15 18.83 -17.90 15.82
C GLU A 15 17.79 -17.27 14.90
N ALA A 16 17.67 -15.92 14.91
CA ALA A 16 16.66 -15.18 14.19
C ALA A 16 17.21 -13.88 13.57
N ILE A 17 16.57 -13.41 12.51
CA ILE A 17 16.81 -12.09 11.92
C ILE A 17 15.52 -11.31 11.91
N HIS A 18 15.51 -10.14 12.57
CA HIS A 18 14.47 -9.11 12.44
C HIS A 18 14.98 -8.07 11.44
N PRO A 19 14.26 -7.84 10.32
CA PRO A 19 14.74 -6.96 9.23
C PRO A 19 14.66 -5.47 9.54
N VAL A 20 14.14 -5.11 10.68
CA VAL A 20 13.81 -3.73 11.06
C VAL A 20 12.73 -3.16 10.11
N TYR A 21 12.87 -1.95 9.61
CA TYR A 21 11.89 -1.28 8.75
C TYR A 21 12.56 -0.72 7.50
N GLY A 22 11.89 -0.88 6.34
CA GLY A 22 12.43 -0.47 5.04
C GLY A 22 13.53 -1.40 4.51
N PHE A 23 14.10 -1.06 3.36
CA PHE A 23 15.18 -1.82 2.70
C PHE A 23 14.86 -3.32 2.53
N LEU A 24 15.57 -4.18 3.26
CA LEU A 24 15.44 -5.64 3.16
C LEU A 24 14.18 -6.20 3.81
N SER A 25 13.47 -5.43 4.62
CA SER A 25 12.18 -5.86 5.19
C SER A 25 11.08 -6.05 4.14
N GLU A 26 11.22 -5.39 3.00
CA GLU A 26 10.30 -5.46 1.86
C GLU A 26 10.82 -6.38 0.73
N ASN A 27 11.87 -7.16 1.01
CA ASN A 27 12.51 -8.02 0.01
C ASN A 27 12.18 -9.50 0.27
N ALA A 28 11.24 -10.05 -0.49
CA ALA A 28 10.82 -11.45 -0.38
C ALA A 28 11.96 -12.44 -0.58
N GLY A 29 12.86 -12.17 -1.53
CA GLY A 29 14.03 -13.03 -1.79
C GLY A 29 15.00 -13.08 -0.61
N PHE A 30 15.18 -11.97 0.11
CA PHE A 30 16.00 -11.96 1.33
C PHE A 30 15.31 -12.72 2.47
N ALA A 31 14.01 -12.53 2.66
CA ALA A 31 13.23 -13.26 3.66
C ALA A 31 13.32 -14.79 3.41
N GLN A 32 13.16 -15.21 2.15
CA GLN A 32 13.31 -16.62 1.78
C GLN A 32 14.72 -17.13 2.04
N ALA A 33 15.76 -16.37 1.67
CA ALA A 33 17.16 -16.77 1.90
C ALA A 33 17.50 -16.94 3.40
N VAL A 34 16.89 -16.15 4.28
CA VAL A 34 17.03 -16.31 5.74
C VAL A 34 16.42 -17.62 6.20
N ILE A 35 15.20 -17.94 5.74
CA ILE A 35 14.49 -19.19 6.05
C ILE A 35 15.28 -20.39 5.52
N ASP A 36 15.73 -20.35 4.27
CA ASP A 36 16.52 -21.42 3.64
C ASP A 36 17.85 -21.65 4.36
N ALA A 37 18.39 -20.63 4.99
CA ALA A 37 19.60 -20.73 5.81
C ALA A 37 19.37 -21.37 7.18
N GLY A 38 18.12 -21.74 7.52
CA GLY A 38 17.72 -22.33 8.79
C GLY A 38 17.60 -21.34 9.94
N LEU A 39 17.48 -20.04 9.62
CA LEU A 39 17.26 -18.98 10.61
C LEU A 39 15.78 -18.59 10.68
N ILE A 40 15.34 -18.16 11.83
CA ILE A 40 13.98 -17.64 12.02
C ILE A 40 13.90 -16.25 11.40
N TRP A 41 12.97 -16.09 10.45
CA TRP A 41 12.62 -14.78 9.92
C TRP A 41 11.55 -14.12 10.79
N VAL A 42 11.85 -12.97 11.40
CA VAL A 42 10.91 -12.22 12.23
C VAL A 42 10.29 -11.11 11.38
N GLY A 43 9.30 -11.48 10.58
CA GLY A 43 8.63 -10.58 9.64
C GLY A 43 7.56 -11.30 8.84
N PRO A 44 6.92 -10.62 7.89
CA PRO A 44 5.90 -11.24 7.04
C PRO A 44 6.52 -12.34 6.16
N LYS A 45 5.71 -13.33 5.80
CA LYS A 45 6.14 -14.40 4.89
C LYS A 45 6.59 -13.82 3.53
N PRO A 46 7.54 -14.45 2.83
CA PRO A 46 7.94 -14.03 1.49
C PRO A 46 6.75 -13.82 0.54
N SER A 47 5.77 -14.73 0.54
CA SER A 47 4.54 -14.64 -0.24
C SER A 47 3.68 -13.41 0.10
N SER A 48 3.62 -13.03 1.37
CA SER A 48 2.90 -11.83 1.82
C SER A 48 3.58 -10.55 1.31
N ILE A 49 4.92 -10.54 1.35
CA ILE A 49 5.71 -9.42 0.81
C ILE A 49 5.46 -9.27 -0.69
N GLU A 50 5.48 -10.37 -1.45
CA GLU A 50 5.21 -10.36 -2.89
C GLU A 50 3.79 -9.91 -3.20
N ALA A 51 2.78 -10.45 -2.50
CA ALA A 51 1.38 -10.09 -2.71
C ALA A 51 1.11 -8.60 -2.49
N MET A 52 1.75 -7.99 -1.48
CA MET A 52 1.61 -6.57 -1.19
C MET A 52 2.51 -5.68 -2.05
N GLY A 53 3.53 -6.24 -2.69
CA GLY A 53 4.43 -5.52 -3.60
C GLY A 53 3.77 -5.11 -4.92
N LEU A 54 2.75 -5.83 -5.35
CA LEU A 54 2.00 -5.58 -6.59
C LEU A 54 0.72 -4.79 -6.27
N LYS A 55 0.77 -3.45 -6.41
CA LYS A 55 -0.30 -2.53 -5.98
C LYS A 55 -1.69 -2.90 -6.46
N ASP A 56 -1.82 -3.35 -7.71
CA ASP A 56 -3.11 -3.67 -8.32
C ASP A 56 -3.67 -4.98 -7.77
N ALA A 57 -2.82 -6.00 -7.67
CA ALA A 57 -3.18 -7.29 -7.09
C ALA A 57 -3.51 -7.15 -5.60
N ALA A 58 -2.71 -6.37 -4.86
CA ALA A 58 -2.95 -6.07 -3.45
C ALA A 58 -4.30 -5.39 -3.24
N LYS A 59 -4.66 -4.40 -4.07
CA LYS A 59 -5.94 -3.70 -3.97
C LYS A 59 -7.12 -4.64 -4.21
N THR A 60 -7.04 -5.49 -5.23
CA THR A 60 -8.07 -6.49 -5.53
C THR A 60 -8.23 -7.47 -4.37
N LEU A 61 -7.12 -8.00 -3.85
CA LEU A 61 -7.12 -8.91 -2.71
C LEU A 61 -7.76 -8.28 -1.46
N MET A 62 -7.45 -7.00 -1.19
CA MET A 62 -8.05 -6.28 -0.05
C MET A 62 -9.56 -6.10 -0.24
N MET A 63 -10.02 -5.78 -1.45
CA MET A 63 -11.46 -5.66 -1.74
C MET A 63 -12.18 -7.00 -1.53
N GLU A 64 -11.62 -8.11 -2.01
CA GLU A 64 -12.16 -9.45 -1.82
C GLU A 64 -12.21 -9.86 -0.34
N ALA A 65 -11.26 -9.39 0.46
CA ALA A 65 -11.22 -9.61 1.90
C ALA A 65 -12.16 -8.67 2.69
N GLY A 66 -12.92 -7.81 2.02
CA GLY A 66 -13.82 -6.85 2.67
C GLY A 66 -13.07 -5.75 3.43
N VAL A 67 -11.84 -5.44 3.01
CA VAL A 67 -11.05 -4.32 3.53
C VAL A 67 -11.37 -3.07 2.71
N PRO A 68 -11.77 -1.96 3.34
CA PRO A 68 -12.00 -0.71 2.62
C PRO A 68 -10.75 -0.24 1.87
N VAL A 69 -10.91 0.11 0.61
CA VAL A 69 -9.82 0.67 -0.21
C VAL A 69 -10.25 2.01 -0.80
N THR A 70 -9.28 2.83 -1.17
CA THR A 70 -9.58 4.09 -1.87
C THR A 70 -10.35 3.78 -3.16
N PRO A 71 -11.55 4.36 -3.37
CA PRO A 71 -12.29 4.18 -4.60
C PRO A 71 -11.44 4.52 -5.82
N GLY A 72 -11.52 3.71 -6.85
CA GLY A 72 -10.70 3.90 -8.04
C GLY A 72 -11.03 2.91 -9.14
N TYR A 73 -10.35 3.07 -10.29
CA TYR A 73 -10.48 2.20 -11.44
C TYR A 73 -9.11 1.76 -11.94
N LEU A 74 -8.93 0.45 -12.12
CA LEU A 74 -7.72 -0.24 -12.58
C LEU A 74 -8.04 -1.23 -13.71
N GLY A 75 -9.14 -1.00 -14.43
CA GLY A 75 -9.61 -1.94 -15.42
C GLY A 75 -8.80 -1.91 -16.73
N ALA A 76 -8.85 -3.02 -17.47
CA ALA A 76 -8.21 -3.17 -18.77
C ALA A 76 -8.83 -2.28 -19.86
N ASP A 77 -10.10 -1.87 -19.70
CA ASP A 77 -10.73 -0.93 -20.63
C ASP A 77 -10.22 0.48 -20.38
N GLN A 78 -9.30 0.90 -21.23
CA GLN A 78 -8.63 2.20 -21.19
C GLN A 78 -9.30 3.23 -22.14
N SER A 79 -10.53 2.98 -22.63
CA SER A 79 -11.24 3.97 -23.44
C SER A 79 -11.54 5.23 -22.64
N ALA A 80 -11.51 6.40 -23.29
CA ALA A 80 -11.77 7.68 -22.62
C ALA A 80 -13.21 7.72 -22.06
N GLU A 81 -14.17 7.11 -22.76
CA GLU A 81 -15.56 7.01 -22.33
C GLU A 81 -15.68 6.18 -21.03
N ARG A 82 -15.01 5.03 -20.97
CA ARG A 82 -15.01 4.17 -19.77
C ARG A 82 -14.36 4.91 -18.58
N LEU A 83 -13.19 5.48 -18.78
CA LEU A 83 -12.49 6.20 -17.73
C LEU A 83 -13.29 7.39 -17.22
N LYS A 84 -13.94 8.15 -18.12
CA LYS A 84 -14.82 9.25 -17.70
C LYS A 84 -16.00 8.75 -16.88
N LYS A 85 -16.68 7.68 -17.30
CA LYS A 85 -17.79 7.07 -16.56
C LYS A 85 -17.37 6.62 -15.16
N GLU A 86 -16.19 6.04 -15.04
CA GLU A 86 -15.65 5.62 -13.74
C GLU A 86 -15.28 6.82 -12.86
N ALA A 87 -14.69 7.87 -13.44
CA ALA A 87 -14.41 9.11 -12.72
C ALA A 87 -15.69 9.77 -12.19
N ASP A 88 -16.74 9.80 -12.99
CA ASP A 88 -18.06 10.33 -12.61
C ASP A 88 -18.68 9.49 -11.47
N ALA A 89 -18.50 8.17 -11.50
CA ALA A 89 -18.98 7.26 -10.44
C ALA A 89 -18.17 7.39 -9.14
N ILE A 90 -16.85 7.57 -9.23
CA ILE A 90 -15.96 7.84 -8.08
C ILE A 90 -16.29 9.20 -7.45
N GLY A 91 -16.69 10.16 -8.27
CA GLY A 91 -16.99 11.55 -7.89
C GLY A 91 -15.71 12.39 -7.73
N TYR A 92 -15.78 13.62 -8.24
CA TYR A 92 -14.65 14.56 -8.20
C TYR A 92 -14.38 15.12 -6.79
N PRO A 93 -13.14 15.54 -6.47
CA PRO A 93 -11.95 15.43 -7.29
C PRO A 93 -11.47 13.98 -7.46
N VAL A 94 -10.87 13.70 -8.63
CA VAL A 94 -10.20 12.41 -8.90
C VAL A 94 -8.73 12.65 -9.26
N LEU A 95 -7.92 11.63 -9.08
CA LEU A 95 -6.52 11.62 -9.48
C LEU A 95 -6.34 10.62 -10.61
N ILE A 96 -5.84 11.09 -11.75
CA ILE A 96 -5.40 10.25 -12.86
C ILE A 96 -3.91 9.98 -12.66
N LYS A 97 -3.50 8.72 -12.70
CA LYS A 97 -2.09 8.31 -12.55
C LYS A 97 -1.68 7.39 -13.67
N ALA A 98 -0.49 7.58 -14.22
CA ALA A 98 0.13 6.59 -15.10
C ALA A 98 0.41 5.28 -14.34
N VAL A 99 0.02 4.14 -14.91
CA VAL A 99 0.27 2.81 -14.33
C VAL A 99 1.77 2.55 -14.17
N ALA A 100 2.57 2.89 -15.17
CA ALA A 100 4.03 2.78 -15.15
C ALA A 100 4.73 3.95 -14.44
N GLY A 101 3.97 4.89 -13.87
CA GLY A 101 4.49 6.14 -13.31
C GLY A 101 5.13 5.99 -11.93
N GLY A 102 6.06 6.90 -11.65
CA GLY A 102 6.72 7.02 -10.34
C GLY A 102 7.24 8.44 -10.11
N GLY A 103 7.50 8.79 -8.86
CA GLY A 103 8.08 10.09 -8.49
C GLY A 103 7.20 11.31 -8.79
N GLY A 104 5.88 11.14 -8.90
CA GLY A 104 4.93 12.22 -9.16
C GLY A 104 4.76 12.60 -10.63
N LYS A 105 5.47 11.96 -11.57
CA LYS A 105 5.28 12.12 -13.01
C LYS A 105 4.09 11.31 -13.49
N GLY A 106 3.39 11.82 -14.52
CA GLY A 106 2.20 11.15 -15.05
C GLY A 106 1.04 11.15 -14.05
N MET A 107 0.84 12.25 -13.33
CA MET A 107 -0.28 12.42 -12.39
C MET A 107 -1.01 13.74 -12.67
N ARG A 108 -2.35 13.67 -12.66
CA ARG A 108 -3.22 14.86 -12.79
C ARG A 108 -4.36 14.77 -11.79
N LYS A 109 -4.51 15.81 -10.99
CA LYS A 109 -5.70 15.99 -10.14
C LYS A 109 -6.74 16.71 -10.98
N VAL A 110 -7.92 16.12 -11.08
CA VAL A 110 -9.06 16.67 -11.82
C VAL A 110 -10.12 17.08 -10.80
N ASP A 111 -10.41 18.35 -10.73
CA ASP A 111 -11.38 18.90 -9.78
C ASP A 111 -12.82 18.84 -10.28
N LYS A 112 -13.03 18.87 -11.61
CA LYS A 112 -14.35 18.92 -12.25
C LYS A 112 -14.43 17.99 -13.46
N ALA A 113 -15.65 17.49 -13.73
CA ALA A 113 -15.93 16.58 -14.84
C ALA A 113 -15.60 17.17 -16.24
N GLU A 114 -15.73 18.48 -16.39
CA GLU A 114 -15.45 19.20 -17.63
C GLU A 114 -13.99 19.20 -18.04
N ASP A 115 -13.07 19.13 -17.06
CA ASP A 115 -11.64 19.13 -17.27
C ASP A 115 -11.07 17.73 -17.51
N PHE A 116 -11.84 16.66 -17.22
CA PHE A 116 -11.35 15.30 -17.18
C PHE A 116 -10.67 14.84 -18.48
N GLU A 117 -11.28 15.10 -19.62
CA GLU A 117 -10.75 14.61 -20.90
C GLU A 117 -9.44 15.28 -21.26
N ALA A 118 -9.32 16.59 -21.06
CA ALA A 118 -8.10 17.35 -21.32
C ALA A 118 -6.95 16.85 -20.42
N ASP A 119 -7.23 16.65 -19.14
CA ASP A 119 -6.26 16.16 -18.16
C ASP A 119 -5.86 14.70 -18.40
N LEU A 120 -6.81 13.86 -18.82
CA LEU A 120 -6.54 12.47 -19.23
C LEU A 120 -5.56 12.42 -20.40
N GLN A 121 -5.82 13.19 -21.46
CA GLN A 121 -4.94 13.23 -22.61
C GLN A 121 -3.56 13.81 -22.27
N SER A 122 -3.50 14.80 -21.39
CA SER A 122 -2.25 15.38 -20.89
C SER A 122 -1.44 14.34 -20.10
N CYS A 123 -2.09 13.62 -19.19
CA CYS A 123 -1.48 12.56 -18.39
C CYS A 123 -0.92 11.43 -19.27
N ARG A 124 -1.69 10.97 -20.26
CA ARG A 124 -1.30 9.92 -21.20
C ARG A 124 -0.09 10.30 -22.05
N ARG A 125 -0.08 11.54 -22.58
CA ARG A 125 1.09 12.03 -23.36
C ARG A 125 2.36 12.03 -22.52
N GLU A 126 2.29 12.50 -21.27
CA GLU A 126 3.43 12.49 -20.36
C GLU A 126 3.87 11.07 -20.01
N ALA A 127 2.92 10.18 -19.74
CA ALA A 127 3.18 8.78 -19.44
C ALA A 127 3.85 8.07 -20.63
N LYS A 128 3.34 8.26 -21.82
CA LYS A 128 3.91 7.69 -23.05
C LYS A 128 5.34 8.16 -23.29
N ALA A 129 5.58 9.46 -23.12
CA ALA A 129 6.91 10.06 -23.31
C ALA A 129 7.93 9.60 -22.25
N SER A 130 7.49 9.44 -20.99
CA SER A 130 8.40 9.14 -19.86
C SER A 130 8.58 7.64 -19.62
N PHE A 131 7.57 6.82 -19.89
CA PHE A 131 7.53 5.41 -19.51
C PHE A 131 7.22 4.45 -20.65
N SER A 132 7.00 4.97 -21.87
CA SER A 132 6.58 4.19 -23.06
C SER A 132 5.24 3.44 -22.87
N ASN A 133 4.49 3.77 -21.86
CA ASN A 133 3.17 3.22 -21.53
C ASN A 133 2.22 4.39 -21.24
N ASP A 134 1.02 4.39 -21.82
CA ASP A 134 0.00 5.41 -21.66
C ASP A 134 -1.25 4.92 -20.90
N GLU A 135 -1.20 3.71 -20.33
CA GLU A 135 -2.24 3.23 -19.44
C GLU A 135 -2.28 4.06 -18.15
N VAL A 136 -3.51 4.35 -17.72
CA VAL A 136 -3.75 5.13 -16.52
C VAL A 136 -4.68 4.39 -15.57
N LEU A 137 -4.58 4.73 -14.30
CA LEU A 137 -5.52 4.36 -13.26
C LEU A 137 -6.20 5.62 -12.71
N LEU A 138 -7.37 5.46 -12.14
CA LEU A 138 -8.11 6.52 -11.47
C LEU A 138 -8.18 6.22 -9.98
N GLU A 139 -8.06 7.24 -9.16
CA GLU A 139 -8.29 7.15 -7.71
C GLU A 139 -9.09 8.36 -7.22
N LYS A 140 -9.90 8.16 -6.19
CA LYS A 140 -10.52 9.26 -5.46
C LYS A 140 -9.43 10.15 -4.85
N TRP A 141 -9.50 11.45 -5.08
CA TRP A 141 -8.68 12.40 -4.34
C TRP A 141 -9.34 12.67 -2.98
N ILE A 142 -8.66 12.28 -1.90
CA ILE A 142 -9.14 12.52 -0.53
C ILE A 142 -8.63 13.89 -0.08
N THR A 143 -9.56 14.75 0.31
CA THR A 143 -9.24 16.07 0.87
C THR A 143 -9.12 15.98 2.38
N SER A 144 -8.09 16.59 2.95
CA SER A 144 -7.85 16.62 4.41
C SER A 144 -7.88 15.25 5.08
N PRO A 145 -7.11 14.26 4.58
CA PRO A 145 -7.09 12.93 5.17
C PRO A 145 -6.41 12.94 6.54
N ARG A 146 -6.84 12.01 7.40
CA ARG A 146 -6.03 11.58 8.54
C ARG A 146 -5.22 10.36 8.13
N HIS A 147 -3.98 10.30 8.58
CA HIS A 147 -3.14 9.13 8.42
C HIS A 147 -3.21 8.30 9.70
N ILE A 148 -4.04 7.28 9.67
CA ILE A 148 -4.20 6.32 10.77
C ILE A 148 -3.51 5.03 10.38
N GLU A 149 -2.67 4.51 11.25
CA GLU A 149 -2.07 3.19 11.07
C GLU A 149 -2.42 2.27 12.23
N VAL A 150 -2.57 0.99 11.93
CA VAL A 150 -2.86 -0.05 12.92
C VAL A 150 -1.69 -1.00 13.00
N GLN A 151 -1.19 -1.25 14.19
CA GLN A 151 -0.18 -2.27 14.42
C GLN A 151 -0.85 -3.63 14.45
N VAL A 152 -0.41 -4.54 13.57
CA VAL A 152 -0.83 -5.94 13.59
C VAL A 152 0.31 -6.83 14.02
N PHE A 153 -0.02 -7.97 14.61
CA PHE A 153 0.93 -8.98 15.01
C PHE A 153 0.37 -10.37 14.67
N GLY A 154 1.16 -11.18 13.96
CA GLY A 154 0.80 -12.56 13.60
C GLY A 154 1.77 -13.57 14.20
N ASP A 155 1.29 -14.79 14.45
CA ASP A 155 2.12 -15.91 14.86
C ASP A 155 2.14 -17.03 13.81
N SER A 156 2.98 -18.02 14.00
CA SER A 156 3.08 -19.20 13.12
C SER A 156 1.89 -20.16 13.20
N HIS A 157 0.92 -19.89 14.08
CA HIS A 157 -0.29 -20.71 14.28
C HIS A 157 -1.54 -20.12 13.61
N GLY A 158 -1.37 -19.00 12.86
CA GLY A 158 -2.45 -18.33 12.16
C GLY A 158 -3.26 -17.34 13.03
N ASN A 159 -2.80 -17.07 14.26
CA ASN A 159 -3.41 -16.02 15.06
C ASN A 159 -2.91 -14.66 14.58
N VAL A 160 -3.84 -13.72 14.39
CA VAL A 160 -3.54 -12.32 14.06
C VAL A 160 -4.32 -11.42 15.01
N VAL A 161 -3.62 -10.52 15.67
CA VAL A 161 -4.19 -9.53 16.57
C VAL A 161 -3.78 -8.12 16.15
N HIS A 162 -4.53 -7.12 16.58
CA HIS A 162 -4.12 -5.74 16.49
C HIS A 162 -3.67 -5.22 17.85
N LEU A 163 -2.75 -4.27 17.84
CA LEU A 163 -2.29 -3.53 19.01
C LEU A 163 -2.72 -2.06 18.93
N PHE A 164 -3.96 -1.86 18.54
CA PHE A 164 -4.61 -0.56 18.33
C PHE A 164 -3.98 0.31 17.25
N GLU A 165 -4.43 1.54 17.17
CA GLU A 165 -4.08 2.49 16.13
C GLU A 165 -3.20 3.63 16.66
N ARG A 166 -2.54 4.30 15.70
CA ARG A 166 -1.82 5.57 15.91
C ARG A 166 -2.28 6.57 14.84
N ASP A 167 -2.34 7.82 15.22
CA ASP A 167 -2.48 8.94 14.27
C ASP A 167 -1.09 9.46 13.92
N CYS A 168 -0.74 9.39 12.64
CA CYS A 168 0.53 9.85 12.08
C CYS A 168 0.30 11.00 11.09
N SER A 169 -0.75 11.79 11.27
CA SER A 169 -1.13 12.87 10.34
C SER A 169 -0.17 14.06 10.36
N LEU A 170 0.54 14.29 11.47
CA LEU A 170 1.48 15.38 11.58
C LEU A 170 2.82 15.03 10.93
N GLN A 171 2.90 15.37 9.64
CA GLN A 171 4.01 15.01 8.75
C GLN A 171 4.66 16.25 8.14
N ARG A 172 5.96 16.15 7.89
CA ARG A 172 6.67 17.07 7.00
C ARG A 172 6.84 16.42 5.63
N ARG A 173 6.03 16.79 4.65
CA ARG A 173 5.88 16.07 3.37
C ARG A 173 5.39 14.63 3.62
N HIS A 174 6.26 13.63 3.51
CA HIS A 174 5.95 12.23 3.77
C HIS A 174 6.64 11.66 5.01
N GLN A 175 7.35 12.51 5.76
CA GLN A 175 8.03 12.13 7.00
C GLN A 175 7.07 12.31 8.16
N LYS A 176 6.74 11.24 8.86
CA LYS A 176 6.02 11.26 10.12
C LYS A 176 6.88 11.97 11.17
N VAL A 177 6.34 12.98 11.82
CA VAL A 177 7.05 13.81 12.81
C VAL A 177 6.49 13.58 14.19
N ILE A 178 5.17 13.50 14.31
CA ILE A 178 4.47 13.25 15.57
C ILE A 178 3.50 12.08 15.33
N GLU A 179 3.53 11.14 16.25
CA GLU A 179 2.58 10.02 16.31
C GLU A 179 1.85 10.08 17.66
N GLU A 180 0.53 9.93 17.61
CA GLU A 180 -0.32 9.97 18.80
C GLU A 180 -1.08 8.65 18.94
N ALA A 181 -0.97 8.04 20.11
CA ALA A 181 -1.71 6.81 20.43
C ALA A 181 -2.39 6.98 21.81
N PRO A 182 -3.71 6.74 21.90
CA PRO A 182 -4.66 6.47 20.80
C PRO A 182 -4.89 7.70 19.93
N ALA A 183 -5.44 7.48 18.73
CA ALA A 183 -5.74 8.55 17.78
C ALA A 183 -6.75 9.54 18.36
N PRO A 184 -6.42 10.86 18.46
CA PRO A 184 -7.28 11.85 19.10
C PRO A 184 -8.63 11.98 18.39
N GLY A 185 -9.72 12.09 19.17
CA GLY A 185 -11.07 12.33 18.67
C GLY A 185 -11.64 11.21 17.77
N MET A 186 -11.09 10.01 17.84
CA MET A 186 -11.65 8.84 17.17
C MET A 186 -12.67 8.17 18.10
N ASP A 187 -13.88 7.99 17.61
CA ASP A 187 -14.90 7.24 18.34
C ASP A 187 -14.60 5.74 18.35
N GLU A 188 -15.14 5.02 19.33
CA GLU A 188 -14.83 3.62 19.55
C GLU A 188 -15.32 2.72 18.39
N ALA A 189 -16.46 3.03 17.77
CA ALA A 189 -16.98 2.25 16.66
C ALA A 189 -16.05 2.33 15.44
N THR A 190 -15.59 3.52 15.08
CA THR A 190 -14.60 3.75 14.02
C THR A 190 -13.27 3.03 14.33
N ARG A 191 -12.82 3.10 15.58
CA ARG A 191 -11.59 2.42 16.02
C ARG A 191 -11.69 0.91 15.80
N GLN A 192 -12.77 0.30 16.28
CA GLN A 192 -13.01 -1.13 16.14
C GLN A 192 -13.08 -1.55 14.67
N GLU A 193 -13.74 -0.78 13.83
CA GLU A 193 -13.86 -1.08 12.39
C GLU A 193 -12.49 -1.04 11.69
N ILE A 194 -11.69 0.00 11.93
CA ILE A 194 -10.35 0.14 11.33
C ILE A 194 -9.43 -0.98 11.81
N CYS A 195 -9.42 -1.27 13.11
CA CYS A 195 -8.61 -2.34 13.66
C CYS A 195 -9.02 -3.72 13.12
N ALA A 196 -10.33 -3.98 13.02
CA ALA A 196 -10.83 -5.22 12.42
C ALA A 196 -10.47 -5.33 10.93
N ALA A 197 -10.53 -4.23 10.18
CA ALA A 197 -10.10 -4.18 8.78
C ALA A 197 -8.61 -4.52 8.65
N ALA A 198 -7.75 -4.01 9.53
CA ALA A 198 -6.32 -4.31 9.55
C ALA A 198 -6.05 -5.80 9.81
N VAL A 199 -6.78 -6.43 10.73
CA VAL A 199 -6.68 -7.88 10.98
C VAL A 199 -7.14 -8.69 9.76
N ARG A 200 -8.24 -8.27 9.10
CA ARG A 200 -8.67 -8.93 7.84
C ARG A 200 -7.62 -8.80 6.75
N ALA A 201 -7.02 -7.62 6.60
CA ALA A 201 -5.95 -7.39 5.63
C ALA A 201 -4.74 -8.31 5.86
N ALA A 202 -4.28 -8.42 7.10
CA ALA A 202 -3.15 -9.29 7.46
C ALA A 202 -3.47 -10.77 7.19
N LYS A 203 -4.68 -11.23 7.55
CA LYS A 203 -5.12 -12.60 7.26
C LYS A 203 -5.22 -12.89 5.77
N ALA A 204 -5.67 -11.92 4.96
CA ALA A 204 -5.83 -12.09 3.52
C ALA A 204 -4.49 -12.34 2.80
N VAL A 205 -3.38 -11.84 3.34
CA VAL A 205 -2.03 -12.05 2.79
C VAL A 205 -1.25 -13.14 3.52
N ASP A 206 -1.89 -13.87 4.42
CA ASP A 206 -1.24 -14.92 5.22
C ASP A 206 -0.01 -14.40 6.00
N TYR A 207 -0.21 -13.24 6.63
CA TYR A 207 0.84 -12.50 7.38
C TYR A 207 1.36 -13.34 8.55
#